data_1f412a7e9c695704599c8e321dfe35c7
#
_entry.id   1f412a7e9c695704599c8e321dfe35c7
#
_cell.length_a   1.000
_cell.length_b   1.000
_cell.length_c   1.000
_cell.angle_alpha   90.00
_cell.angle_beta   90.00
_cell.angle_gamma   90.00
#
_symmetry.space_group_name_H-M   'P 1'
#
loop_
_entity.id
_entity.type
_entity.pdbx_description
1 polymer ?
#
loop_
_entity_poly.entity_id
_entity_poly.type
_entity_poly.pdbx_seq_one_letter_code
_entity_poly.pdbx_strand_id
1 'polypeptide(L)'
;VEYCAAGSNNGTLERISNVTFANINKNSTATTGYEDFTATVGNVTPGQSYNFSASHTGTTYSSDQVIVWIDYNKDGDFEDAGEQVLITGKKMSPWTGSIAIPVTAPAGQTTMRVRLHDSSTLFSPNATPCGNSGYGQVEDYTLNIGELAVSDVKKNNISIYPNPATDVINVSNVSSKTKFEIYSVGGQLVNQGT
;
A
#
# COMPACT_ATOMS: atom_id res chain seq x y z
N VAL A 1 8.40 -6.09 15.23
CA VAL A 1 7.46 -7.20 14.98
C VAL A 1 8.22 -8.28 14.23
N GLU A 2 8.07 -9.55 14.60
CA GLU A 2 8.71 -10.70 13.92
C GLU A 2 7.61 -11.50 13.23
N TYR A 3 7.71 -11.62 11.92
CA TYR A 3 6.75 -12.39 11.11
C TYR A 3 7.12 -13.88 11.12
N CYS A 4 6.14 -14.73 10.84
CA CYS A 4 6.37 -16.16 10.71
C CYS A 4 7.43 -16.47 9.66
N ALA A 5 8.25 -17.50 9.91
CA ALA A 5 9.22 -17.98 8.95
C ALA A 5 8.51 -18.49 7.68
N ALA A 6 9.06 -18.14 6.52
CA ALA A 6 8.51 -18.51 5.22
C ALA A 6 9.64 -18.74 4.21
N GLY A 7 9.38 -19.52 3.18
CA GLY A 7 10.37 -19.79 2.14
C GLY A 7 9.98 -20.92 1.21
N SER A 8 10.98 -21.51 0.57
CA SER A 8 10.89 -22.76 -0.16
C SER A 8 12.08 -23.68 0.15
N ASN A 9 11.88 -24.96 -0.08
CA ASN A 9 12.97 -25.95 0.05
C ASN A 9 13.94 -25.89 -1.13
N ASN A 10 13.51 -25.33 -2.27
CA ASN A 10 14.32 -25.16 -3.47
C ASN A 10 13.97 -23.87 -4.20
N GLY A 11 14.81 -22.85 -4.04
CA GLY A 11 14.75 -21.58 -4.76
C GLY A 11 15.70 -21.50 -5.98
N THR A 12 16.35 -22.61 -6.37
CA THR A 12 17.32 -22.58 -7.47
C THR A 12 16.66 -22.59 -8.84
N LEU A 13 15.54 -23.30 -8.98
CA LEU A 13 14.84 -23.48 -10.24
C LEU A 13 13.71 -22.45 -10.43
N GLU A 14 12.96 -22.22 -9.38
CA GLU A 14 11.82 -21.29 -9.38
C GLU A 14 12.08 -20.21 -8.35
N ARG A 15 12.28 -18.99 -8.84
CA ARG A 15 12.58 -17.84 -7.99
C ARG A 15 12.03 -16.56 -8.59
N ILE A 16 12.02 -15.53 -7.80
CA ILE A 16 11.68 -14.18 -8.23
C ILE A 16 12.98 -13.51 -8.69
N SER A 17 13.02 -12.99 -9.90
CA SER A 17 14.17 -12.23 -10.42
C SER A 17 13.95 -10.73 -10.35
N ASN A 18 12.69 -10.28 -10.30
CA ASN A 18 12.34 -8.88 -10.16
C ASN A 18 10.93 -8.75 -9.56
N VAL A 19 10.77 -7.79 -8.66
CA VAL A 19 9.46 -7.30 -8.18
C VAL A 19 9.34 -5.82 -8.49
N THR A 20 8.20 -5.44 -9.07
CA THR A 20 7.79 -4.03 -9.21
C THR A 20 6.46 -3.80 -8.50
N PHE A 21 6.41 -2.78 -7.65
CA PHE A 21 5.21 -2.32 -6.95
C PHE A 21 5.38 -0.89 -6.45
N ALA A 22 4.49 0.01 -6.77
CA ALA A 22 4.62 1.44 -6.48
C ALA A 22 5.99 1.97 -6.99
N ASN A 23 6.85 2.45 -6.09
CA ASN A 23 8.23 2.85 -6.42
C ASN A 23 9.26 1.73 -6.22
N ILE A 24 8.86 0.53 -5.80
CA ILE A 24 9.75 -0.63 -5.76
C ILE A 24 10.03 -1.08 -7.20
N ASN A 25 11.30 -1.28 -7.52
CA ASN A 25 11.79 -2.02 -8.67
C ASN A 25 13.05 -2.76 -8.23
N LYS A 26 12.87 -3.95 -7.67
CA LYS A 26 13.94 -4.71 -7.01
C LYS A 26 14.29 -5.94 -7.83
N ASN A 27 15.54 -5.99 -8.28
CA ASN A 27 16.11 -7.20 -8.87
C ASN A 27 16.68 -8.11 -7.78
N SER A 28 16.47 -9.40 -7.93
CA SER A 28 17.06 -10.46 -7.11
C SER A 28 17.81 -11.45 -7.98
N THR A 29 18.96 -11.90 -7.50
CA THR A 29 19.76 -12.99 -8.09
C THR A 29 19.92 -14.15 -7.12
N ALA A 30 19.34 -14.05 -5.95
CA ALA A 30 19.44 -15.04 -4.90
C ALA A 30 18.77 -16.37 -5.31
N THR A 31 19.32 -17.46 -4.81
CA THR A 31 18.85 -18.81 -5.05
C THR A 31 18.33 -19.49 -3.79
N THR A 32 18.23 -18.72 -2.70
CA THR A 32 17.66 -19.15 -1.43
C THR A 32 16.14 -19.15 -1.52
N GLY A 33 15.49 -19.94 -0.70
CA GLY A 33 14.02 -20.00 -0.67
C GLY A 33 13.37 -18.79 -0.03
N TYR A 34 14.15 -17.91 0.64
CA TYR A 34 13.71 -16.67 1.27
C TYR A 34 14.75 -15.56 1.12
N GLU A 35 14.28 -14.37 0.86
CA GLU A 35 15.07 -13.13 0.82
C GLU A 35 14.42 -12.03 1.64
N ASP A 36 15.23 -11.38 2.48
CA ASP A 36 14.84 -10.19 3.22
C ASP A 36 15.22 -8.93 2.44
N PHE A 37 14.23 -8.27 1.88
CA PHE A 37 14.36 -6.96 1.24
C PHE A 37 13.65 -5.85 2.01
N THR A 38 13.50 -5.98 3.32
CA THR A 38 12.85 -4.95 4.17
C THR A 38 13.58 -3.61 4.18
N ALA A 39 14.86 -3.56 3.76
CA ALA A 39 15.56 -2.31 3.50
C ALA A 39 15.04 -1.58 2.23
N THR A 40 14.27 -2.26 1.36
CA THR A 40 13.62 -1.66 0.19
C THR A 40 12.22 -1.22 0.57
N VAL A 41 11.96 0.10 0.48
CA VAL A 41 10.70 0.71 0.93
C VAL A 41 9.85 1.13 -0.24
N GLY A 42 8.63 0.59 -0.31
CA GLY A 42 7.58 1.03 -1.22
C GLY A 42 6.70 2.09 -0.56
N ASN A 43 6.42 3.19 -1.26
CA ASN A 43 5.53 4.23 -0.76
C ASN A 43 4.16 4.09 -1.42
N VAL A 44 3.13 3.96 -0.60
CA VAL A 44 1.75 3.79 -1.06
C VAL A 44 0.81 4.74 -0.32
N THR A 45 -0.29 5.10 -0.96
CA THR A 45 -1.30 6.01 -0.41
C THR A 45 -2.63 5.27 -0.28
N PRO A 46 -3.33 5.35 0.86
CA PRO A 46 -4.65 4.79 1.02
C PRO A 46 -5.62 5.25 -0.08
N GLY A 47 -6.48 4.35 -0.54
CA GLY A 47 -7.44 4.62 -1.60
C GLY A 47 -6.86 4.60 -3.03
N GLN A 48 -5.55 4.41 -3.19
CA GLN A 48 -4.92 4.27 -4.51
C GLN A 48 -4.70 2.81 -4.88
N SER A 49 -4.62 2.55 -6.18
CA SER A 49 -4.27 1.23 -6.72
C SER A 49 -2.93 1.30 -7.44
N TYR A 50 -2.14 0.26 -7.28
CA TYR A 50 -0.80 0.15 -7.87
C TYR A 50 -0.69 -1.14 -8.66
N ASN A 51 -0.05 -1.06 -9.82
CA ASN A 51 0.29 -2.25 -10.58
C ASN A 51 1.39 -3.03 -9.87
N PHE A 52 1.20 -4.34 -9.80
CA PHE A 52 2.17 -5.29 -9.28
C PHE A 52 2.68 -6.19 -10.42
N SER A 53 3.97 -6.47 -10.42
CA SER A 53 4.55 -7.51 -11.26
C SER A 53 5.69 -8.21 -10.52
N ALA A 54 5.67 -9.53 -10.54
CA ALA A 54 6.82 -10.35 -10.23
C ALA A 54 7.24 -11.11 -11.50
N SER A 55 8.53 -11.31 -11.70
CA SER A 55 9.03 -12.04 -12.88
C SER A 55 10.22 -12.92 -12.55
N HIS A 56 10.41 -13.94 -13.37
CA HIS A 56 11.59 -14.79 -13.39
C HIS A 56 12.19 -14.81 -14.79
N THR A 57 13.52 -14.73 -14.88
CA THR A 57 14.26 -14.72 -16.15
C THR A 57 14.69 -16.13 -16.63
N GLY A 58 14.56 -17.14 -15.77
CA GLY A 58 14.84 -18.54 -16.09
C GLY A 58 13.61 -19.30 -16.57
N THR A 59 13.65 -20.61 -16.41
CA THR A 59 12.53 -21.49 -16.74
C THR A 59 11.39 -21.26 -15.74
N THR A 60 10.16 -21.12 -16.24
CA THR A 60 8.93 -20.99 -15.46
C THR A 60 7.91 -22.02 -15.94
N TYR A 61 6.98 -22.36 -15.07
CA TYR A 61 6.01 -23.42 -15.29
C TYR A 61 4.58 -22.88 -15.27
N SER A 62 3.68 -23.58 -15.93
CA SER A 62 2.27 -23.18 -15.98
C SER A 62 1.54 -23.38 -14.65
N SER A 63 2.17 -24.10 -13.71
CA SER A 63 1.70 -24.30 -12.34
C SER A 63 2.16 -23.21 -11.36
N ASP A 64 3.08 -22.34 -11.78
CA ASP A 64 3.62 -21.28 -10.92
C ASP A 64 2.55 -20.23 -10.60
N GLN A 65 2.52 -19.80 -9.36
CA GLN A 65 1.57 -18.81 -8.86
C GLN A 65 2.27 -17.86 -7.89
N VAL A 66 1.93 -16.58 -7.97
CA VAL A 66 2.39 -15.57 -7.02
C VAL A 66 1.22 -15.11 -6.16
N ILE A 67 1.48 -15.01 -4.86
CA ILE A 67 0.54 -14.50 -3.87
C ILE A 67 1.23 -13.37 -3.10
N VAL A 68 0.49 -12.31 -2.79
CA VAL A 68 0.99 -11.14 -2.07
C VAL A 68 0.10 -10.88 -0.87
N TRP A 69 0.73 -10.62 0.27
CA TRP A 69 0.10 -10.18 1.51
C TRP A 69 0.67 -8.85 1.96
N ILE A 70 -0.14 -8.05 2.64
CA ILE A 70 0.25 -6.82 3.32
C ILE A 70 -0.39 -6.84 4.70
N ASP A 71 0.42 -6.79 5.75
CA ASP A 71 -0.03 -6.65 7.14
C ASP A 71 -0.54 -5.23 7.36
N TYR A 72 -1.83 -5.00 7.17
CA TYR A 72 -2.41 -3.66 7.28
C TYR A 72 -2.60 -3.22 8.73
N ASN A 73 -2.94 -4.13 9.64
CA ASN A 73 -3.19 -3.79 11.04
C ASN A 73 -1.91 -3.73 11.89
N LYS A 74 -0.77 -4.22 11.35
CA LYS A 74 0.59 -4.18 11.94
C LYS A 74 0.72 -5.02 13.20
N ASP A 75 -0.02 -6.11 13.27
CA ASP A 75 0.04 -7.04 14.41
C ASP A 75 1.14 -8.10 14.26
N GLY A 76 1.71 -8.25 13.06
CA GLY A 76 2.86 -9.12 12.78
C GLY A 76 2.50 -10.46 12.18
N ASP A 77 1.31 -10.57 11.64
CA ASP A 77 0.95 -11.72 10.82
C ASP A 77 0.29 -11.29 9.50
N PHE A 78 -0.32 -12.20 8.77
CA PHE A 78 -0.97 -11.97 7.48
C PHE A 78 -2.28 -12.76 7.38
N GLU A 79 -2.89 -13.04 8.53
CA GLU A 79 -4.04 -13.94 8.63
C GLU A 79 -5.38 -13.19 8.61
N ASP A 80 -5.33 -11.87 8.70
CA ASP A 80 -6.52 -11.04 8.78
C ASP A 80 -7.23 -10.86 7.44
N ALA A 81 -8.53 -10.62 7.52
CA ALA A 81 -9.35 -10.43 6.34
C ALA A 81 -8.91 -9.19 5.55
N GLY A 82 -8.52 -9.40 4.29
CA GLY A 82 -8.07 -8.34 3.38
C GLY A 82 -6.56 -8.17 3.29
N GLU A 83 -5.77 -8.92 4.05
CA GLU A 83 -4.31 -8.88 3.99
C GLU A 83 -3.72 -9.71 2.86
N GLN A 84 -4.39 -10.78 2.40
CA GLN A 84 -4.09 -11.37 1.11
C GLN A 84 -4.61 -10.45 0.01
N VAL A 85 -3.73 -9.60 -0.52
CA VAL A 85 -4.08 -8.52 -1.44
C VAL A 85 -4.03 -8.90 -2.90
N LEU A 86 -3.32 -9.97 -3.24
CA LEU A 86 -3.24 -10.48 -4.61
C LEU A 86 -2.99 -11.99 -4.62
N ILE A 87 -3.70 -12.68 -5.49
CA ILE A 87 -3.40 -14.03 -5.95
C ILE A 87 -3.46 -14.05 -7.47
N THR A 88 -2.36 -14.38 -8.11
CA THR A 88 -2.32 -14.45 -9.59
C THR A 88 -2.93 -15.75 -10.09
N GLY A 89 -3.29 -15.78 -11.36
CA GLY A 89 -3.54 -17.07 -12.03
C GLY A 89 -2.28 -17.92 -12.05
N LYS A 90 -2.45 -19.25 -12.13
CA LYS A 90 -1.39 -20.20 -12.38
C LYS A 90 -0.88 -20.03 -13.80
N LYS A 91 0.36 -19.65 -13.98
CA LYS A 91 0.94 -19.34 -15.30
C LYS A 91 2.44 -19.17 -15.24
N MET A 92 3.07 -19.17 -16.39
CA MET A 92 4.47 -18.78 -16.56
C MET A 92 4.65 -17.27 -16.27
N SER A 93 5.88 -16.89 -15.91
CA SER A 93 6.28 -15.47 -15.72
C SER A 93 5.92 -14.61 -16.96
N PRO A 94 5.58 -13.34 -16.79
CA PRO A 94 5.45 -12.59 -15.52
C PRO A 94 4.09 -12.79 -14.83
N TRP A 95 4.08 -12.65 -13.51
CA TRP A 95 2.88 -12.66 -12.68
C TRP A 95 2.47 -11.23 -12.35
N THR A 96 1.32 -10.81 -12.83
CA THR A 96 0.87 -9.42 -12.76
C THR A 96 -0.51 -9.27 -12.16
N GLY A 97 -0.77 -8.13 -11.54
CA GLY A 97 -2.06 -7.77 -11.00
C GLY A 97 -2.10 -6.31 -10.57
N SER A 98 -3.20 -5.91 -9.96
CA SER A 98 -3.36 -4.60 -9.35
C SER A 98 -3.71 -4.77 -7.88
N ILE A 99 -3.06 -4.03 -7.00
CA ILE A 99 -3.29 -4.04 -5.56
C ILE A 99 -3.88 -2.69 -5.17
N ALA A 100 -5.09 -2.70 -4.62
CA ALA A 100 -5.75 -1.52 -4.09
C ALA A 100 -5.41 -1.38 -2.59
N ILE A 101 -4.91 -0.22 -2.19
CA ILE A 101 -4.66 0.07 -0.79
C ILE A 101 -5.97 0.54 -0.15
N PRO A 102 -6.46 -0.12 0.90
CA PRO A 102 -7.70 0.30 1.55
C PRO A 102 -7.65 1.76 2.02
N VAL A 103 -8.75 2.48 1.89
CA VAL A 103 -8.85 3.86 2.40
C VAL A 103 -8.68 3.93 3.91
N THR A 104 -8.93 2.82 4.60
CA THR A 104 -8.81 2.67 6.06
C THR A 104 -7.43 2.16 6.50
N ALA A 105 -6.51 1.90 5.56
CA ALA A 105 -5.18 1.40 5.90
C ALA A 105 -4.44 2.39 6.81
N PRO A 106 -4.00 1.98 8.00
CA PRO A 106 -3.32 2.87 8.95
C PRO A 106 -1.99 3.36 8.39
N ALA A 107 -1.72 4.67 8.51
CA ALA A 107 -0.46 5.26 8.09
C ALA A 107 0.75 4.68 8.85
N GLY A 108 1.91 4.68 8.20
CA GLY A 108 3.18 4.21 8.75
C GLY A 108 3.72 2.96 8.06
N GLN A 109 4.80 2.41 8.60
CA GLN A 109 5.49 1.27 8.01
C GLN A 109 4.80 -0.06 8.35
N THR A 110 4.79 -0.96 7.38
CA THR A 110 4.35 -2.35 7.51
C THR A 110 5.13 -3.25 6.55
N THR A 111 4.85 -4.55 6.58
CA THR A 111 5.51 -5.53 5.70
C THR A 111 4.57 -5.98 4.59
N MET A 112 5.14 -6.07 3.39
CA MET A 112 4.57 -6.77 2.25
C MET A 112 5.37 -8.05 2.01
N ARG A 113 4.69 -9.19 1.95
CA ARG A 113 5.26 -10.50 1.61
C ARG A 113 4.82 -10.94 0.23
N VAL A 114 5.77 -11.35 -0.58
CA VAL A 114 5.55 -11.89 -1.92
C VAL A 114 6.01 -13.34 -1.94
N ARG A 115 5.12 -14.28 -2.26
CA ARG A 115 5.44 -15.70 -2.41
C ARG A 115 5.22 -16.14 -3.84
N LEU A 116 6.25 -16.68 -4.47
CA LEU A 116 6.16 -17.56 -5.62
C LEU A 116 6.14 -19.02 -5.13
N HIS A 117 5.24 -19.84 -5.63
CA HIS A 117 5.26 -21.29 -5.41
C HIS A 117 4.76 -22.03 -6.63
N ASP A 118 5.27 -23.25 -6.83
CA ASP A 118 4.62 -24.21 -7.71
C ASP A 118 3.35 -24.73 -7.04
N SER A 119 2.21 -24.50 -7.67
CA SER A 119 0.90 -24.90 -7.14
C SER A 119 0.50 -26.35 -7.44
N SER A 120 1.37 -27.12 -8.09
CA SER A 120 1.15 -28.55 -8.34
C SER A 120 1.25 -29.35 -7.04
N THR A 121 0.29 -30.21 -6.80
CA THR A 121 0.28 -31.08 -5.61
C THR A 121 1.46 -32.06 -5.55
N LEU A 122 2.13 -32.28 -6.68
CA LEU A 122 3.32 -33.12 -6.77
C LEU A 122 4.57 -32.52 -6.11
N PHE A 123 4.58 -31.18 -5.96
CA PHE A 123 5.74 -30.43 -5.53
C PHE A 123 5.53 -29.69 -4.19
N SER A 124 4.66 -30.22 -3.33
CA SER A 124 4.39 -29.67 -1.99
C SER A 124 4.07 -28.17 -2.04
N PRO A 125 2.95 -27.76 -2.67
CA PRO A 125 2.57 -26.39 -2.78
C PRO A 125 2.28 -25.77 -1.40
N ASN A 126 2.53 -24.46 -1.27
CA ASN A 126 2.14 -23.72 -0.08
C ASN A 126 1.61 -22.36 -0.49
N ALA A 127 0.31 -22.17 -0.37
CA ALA A 127 -0.40 -20.92 -0.70
C ALA A 127 -0.66 -20.05 0.55
N THR A 128 0.00 -20.33 1.69
CA THR A 128 -0.13 -19.55 2.92
C THR A 128 1.04 -18.57 3.08
N PRO A 129 0.95 -17.56 3.94
CA PRO A 129 2.05 -16.63 4.16
C PRO A 129 3.25 -17.25 4.89
N CYS A 130 3.05 -18.34 5.65
CA CYS A 130 4.04 -18.97 6.51
C CYS A 130 4.52 -20.32 5.97
N GLY A 131 5.64 -20.80 6.50
CA GLY A 131 6.19 -22.12 6.16
C GLY A 131 6.79 -22.21 4.76
N ASN A 132 7.27 -23.39 4.40
CA ASN A 132 7.95 -23.64 3.14
C ASN A 132 7.03 -24.29 2.11
N SER A 133 7.21 -23.92 0.84
CA SER A 133 6.80 -24.70 -0.33
C SER A 133 7.93 -25.62 -0.78
N GLY A 134 7.64 -26.58 -1.64
CA GLY A 134 8.68 -27.44 -2.24
C GLY A 134 9.59 -26.64 -3.16
N TYR A 135 9.00 -25.81 -4.03
CA TYR A 135 9.67 -24.93 -4.99
C TYR A 135 9.12 -23.50 -4.87
N GLY A 136 9.90 -22.52 -5.33
CA GLY A 136 9.56 -21.12 -5.35
C GLY A 136 10.48 -20.26 -4.48
N GLN A 137 10.00 -19.11 -4.06
CA GLN A 137 10.73 -18.16 -3.22
C GLN A 137 9.77 -17.24 -2.49
N VAL A 138 10.18 -16.75 -1.32
CA VAL A 138 9.48 -15.70 -0.59
C VAL A 138 10.38 -14.49 -0.45
N GLU A 139 9.84 -13.31 -0.65
CA GLU A 139 10.53 -12.02 -0.47
C GLU A 139 9.68 -11.09 0.40
N ASP A 140 10.32 -10.47 1.40
CA ASP A 140 9.68 -9.49 2.27
C ASP A 140 10.20 -8.08 1.97
N TYR A 141 9.29 -7.11 1.93
CA TYR A 141 9.52 -5.69 1.66
C TYR A 141 8.87 -4.82 2.72
N THR A 142 9.42 -3.63 2.98
CA THR A 142 8.72 -2.62 3.77
C THR A 142 7.82 -1.79 2.87
N LEU A 143 6.58 -1.56 3.31
CA LEU A 143 5.72 -0.54 2.75
C LEU A 143 5.59 0.62 3.74
N ASN A 144 5.68 1.83 3.24
CA ASN A 144 5.34 3.05 3.96
C ASN A 144 3.99 3.54 3.45
N ILE A 145 2.95 3.32 4.25
CA ILE A 145 1.60 3.78 3.96
C ILE A 145 1.54 5.25 4.39
N GLY A 146 1.40 6.15 3.41
CA GLY A 146 1.24 7.58 3.67
C GLY A 146 -0.08 7.88 4.37
N GLU A 147 -0.17 9.06 4.99
CA GLU A 147 -1.47 9.56 5.43
C GLU A 147 -2.35 9.83 4.21
N LEU A 148 -3.66 9.63 4.34
CA LEU A 148 -4.60 10.18 3.37
C LEU A 148 -4.25 11.66 3.24
N ALA A 149 -3.76 12.07 2.09
CA ALA A 149 -3.61 13.49 1.81
C ALA A 149 -5.02 14.09 1.90
N VAL A 150 -5.36 14.62 3.08
CA VAL A 150 -6.29 15.73 3.11
C VAL A 150 -5.59 16.73 2.21
N SER A 151 -6.10 16.90 0.98
CA SER A 151 -5.63 18.02 0.17
C SER A 151 -5.69 19.20 1.12
N ASP A 152 -4.52 19.77 1.44
CA ASP A 152 -4.49 21.03 2.13
C ASP A 152 -5.40 21.92 1.31
N VAL A 153 -6.65 22.02 1.74
CA VAL A 153 -7.45 23.18 1.42
C VAL A 153 -6.51 24.27 1.91
N LYS A 154 -5.81 24.92 0.95
CA LYS A 154 -4.91 26.02 1.24
C LYS A 154 -5.63 26.78 2.32
N LYS A 155 -5.13 26.67 3.56
CA LYS A 155 -5.63 27.44 4.67
C LYS A 155 -5.30 28.85 4.22
N ASN A 156 -6.20 29.42 3.42
CA ASN A 156 -6.19 30.84 3.19
C ASN A 156 -6.23 31.37 4.60
N ASN A 157 -5.11 31.95 5.05
CA ASN A 157 -5.03 32.55 6.36
C ASN A 157 -5.99 33.73 6.36
N ILE A 158 -7.30 33.43 6.30
CA ILE A 158 -8.37 34.40 6.40
C ILE A 158 -8.24 34.97 7.79
N SER A 159 -7.92 36.25 7.85
CA SER A 159 -7.85 37.02 9.10
C SER A 159 -9.05 37.88 9.20
N ILE A 160 -9.71 37.87 10.35
CA ILE A 160 -10.86 38.71 10.68
C ILE A 160 -10.45 39.60 11.84
N TYR A 161 -10.45 40.93 11.61
CA TYR A 161 -10.02 41.87 12.61
C TYR A 161 -10.74 43.22 12.46
N PRO A 162 -10.90 44.04 13.54
CA PRO A 162 -10.61 43.63 14.92
C PRO A 162 -11.61 42.58 15.42
N ASN A 163 -11.24 41.83 16.42
CA ASN A 163 -12.13 40.91 17.13
C ASN A 163 -11.90 41.06 18.65
N PRO A 164 -12.85 41.64 19.42
CA PRO A 164 -14.20 42.08 18.99
C PRO A 164 -14.18 43.31 18.06
N ALA A 165 -15.16 43.40 17.17
CA ALA A 165 -15.40 44.57 16.31
C ALA A 165 -16.45 45.47 16.92
N THR A 166 -16.30 46.81 16.74
CA THR A 166 -17.33 47.81 17.13
C THR A 166 -18.11 48.31 15.92
N ASP A 167 -17.41 48.65 14.85
CA ASP A 167 -18.04 49.32 13.69
C ASP A 167 -17.77 48.60 12.37
N VAL A 168 -16.55 48.05 12.18
CA VAL A 168 -16.09 47.49 10.94
C VAL A 168 -15.34 46.16 11.20
N ILE A 169 -15.58 45.18 10.36
CA ILE A 169 -14.82 43.95 10.30
C ILE A 169 -14.02 43.93 9.01
N ASN A 170 -12.72 43.76 9.10
CA ASN A 170 -11.85 43.53 7.95
C ASN A 170 -11.61 42.01 7.78
N VAL A 171 -11.78 41.55 6.56
CA VAL A 171 -11.48 40.17 6.18
C VAL A 171 -10.36 40.17 5.15
N SER A 172 -9.23 39.59 5.47
CA SER A 172 -8.07 39.53 4.58
C SER A 172 -7.87 38.12 3.98
N ASN A 173 -7.10 38.06 2.88
CA ASN A 173 -6.79 36.84 2.16
C ASN A 173 -8.01 36.11 1.58
N VAL A 174 -9.02 36.85 1.18
CA VAL A 174 -10.20 36.35 0.44
C VAL A 174 -10.14 36.76 -1.03
N SER A 175 -10.74 35.96 -1.89
CA SER A 175 -10.88 36.30 -3.31
C SER A 175 -12.04 37.28 -3.53
N SER A 176 -12.02 38.02 -4.64
CA SER A 176 -13.12 38.95 -5.03
C SER A 176 -14.46 38.24 -5.30
N LYS A 177 -14.48 36.91 -5.28
CA LYS A 177 -15.70 36.09 -5.46
C LYS A 177 -16.10 35.35 -4.19
N THR A 178 -15.47 35.68 -3.05
CA THR A 178 -15.77 34.99 -1.77
C THR A 178 -17.12 35.49 -1.27
N LYS A 179 -18.03 34.61 -1.00
CA LYS A 179 -19.32 34.91 -0.38
C LYS A 179 -19.17 34.93 1.13
N PHE A 180 -19.90 35.79 1.79
CA PHE A 180 -19.99 35.85 3.25
C PHE A 180 -21.43 35.89 3.72
N GLU A 181 -21.68 35.37 4.89
CA GLU A 181 -22.96 35.44 5.61
C GLU A 181 -22.68 35.80 7.07
N ILE A 182 -23.46 36.70 7.62
CA ILE A 182 -23.36 37.12 9.02
C ILE A 182 -24.66 36.75 9.73
N TYR A 183 -24.50 36.00 10.82
CA TYR A 183 -25.62 35.56 11.65
C TYR A 183 -25.58 36.24 13.03
N SER A 184 -26.75 36.48 13.59
CA SER A 184 -26.89 36.86 14.99
C SER A 184 -26.56 35.67 15.91
N VAL A 185 -26.36 35.95 17.19
CA VAL A 185 -26.18 34.89 18.21
C VAL A 185 -27.38 33.94 18.30
N GLY A 186 -28.55 34.34 17.84
CA GLY A 186 -29.77 33.54 17.75
C GLY A 186 -29.91 32.77 16.43
N GLY A 187 -28.87 32.79 15.54
CA GLY A 187 -28.87 32.04 14.27
C GLY A 187 -29.64 32.70 13.14
N GLN A 188 -30.09 33.96 13.30
CA GLN A 188 -30.77 34.70 12.23
C GLN A 188 -29.75 35.32 11.28
N LEU A 189 -29.95 35.18 9.97
CA LEU A 189 -29.12 35.85 8.96
C LEU A 189 -29.31 37.37 9.06
N VAL A 190 -28.23 38.07 9.29
CA VAL A 190 -28.22 39.54 9.43
C VAL A 190 -27.77 40.24 8.14
N ASN A 191 -26.76 39.69 7.48
CA ASN A 191 -26.23 40.24 6.23
C ASN A 191 -25.53 39.12 5.40
N GLN A 192 -25.43 39.34 4.09
CA GLN A 192 -24.69 38.49 3.16
C GLN A 192 -24.20 39.35 1.99
N GLY A 193 -23.12 38.85 1.34
CA GLY A 193 -22.57 39.53 0.16
C GLY A 193 -21.48 38.72 -0.53
N THR A 194 -20.86 39.29 -1.55
CA THR A 194 -19.73 38.76 -2.31
C THR A 194 -18.63 39.81 -2.38
#